data_67f7d20df5119517f2d670d2d5ed9b84
#
_entry.id   67f7d20df5119517f2d670d2d5ed9b84
#
_cell.length_a   1.000
_cell.length_b   1.000
_cell.length_c   1.000
_cell.angle_alpha   90.00
_cell.angle_beta   90.00
_cell.angle_gamma   90.00
#
_symmetry.space_group_name_H-M   'P 1'
#
loop_
_entity.id
_entity.type
_entity.pdbx_description
1 polymer ?
#
loop_
_entity_poly.entity_id
_entity_poly.type
_entity_poly.pdbx_seq_one_letter_code
_entity_poly.pdbx_strand_id
1 'polypeptide(L)'
;MAVQTGTIRVIEPATEKVLAELKEASVEDADQAVARAKAAYPAWKAVTPKDRANLMRRIATAIDKHREELAQLEARNVGKPISDARGEVGMVIDVFNYYAGAPERLVGKTIPVAGGVDFTFREPLGVVALIIPWNFPLPIASWKVAPALAAGNTVVLKPAGLTPLTALELGKIALEAGLPEGVLNVVVGAGRVVGERLVQNPDVAKVAFTGSTEVGRRIGELASQSIKRVTLELGGKSANVVFADADLEQAAASAPLAVFGNAGQDCCARSRILVERSAVDRFMKALEISVKALKVGDPLDDKTEMGPLISADHRQKVAAYLDDGARVAFRGSAPSGPGYWFPPTVLSPVSNLDRVAREEIFGPVAVIIPFGDEAEAIAIANDTIYGLSGSIWTSNAGRAMRVARGLETGTISINSNNSVRVTTPFGGFKQSGVGRELGPDALDYYTELKNVFLSTS
;
A
#
# COMPACT_ATOMS: atom_id res chain seq x y z
N MET A 1 -10.00 -29.92 21.08
CA MET A 1 -9.75 -28.83 22.02
C MET A 1 -10.25 -27.55 21.38
N ALA A 2 -11.26 -26.87 21.96
CA ALA A 2 -11.71 -25.57 21.45
C ALA A 2 -10.54 -24.59 21.62
N VAL A 3 -10.03 -24.05 20.51
CA VAL A 3 -9.05 -22.97 20.53
C VAL A 3 -9.74 -21.78 21.19
N GLN A 4 -9.26 -21.34 22.37
CA GLN A 4 -9.73 -20.10 22.98
C GLN A 4 -9.45 -18.97 21.97
N THR A 5 -10.52 -18.46 21.36
CA THR A 5 -10.44 -17.28 20.51
C THR A 5 -10.05 -16.10 21.37
N GLY A 6 -8.88 -15.50 21.10
CA GLY A 6 -8.39 -14.33 21.79
C GLY A 6 -9.25 -13.08 21.53
N THR A 7 -8.97 -12.02 22.27
CA THR A 7 -9.54 -10.69 22.02
C THR A 7 -8.45 -9.80 21.41
N ILE A 8 -8.73 -9.19 20.28
CA ILE A 8 -7.87 -8.18 19.68
C ILE A 8 -8.27 -6.83 20.29
N ARG A 9 -7.32 -6.19 20.98
CA ARG A 9 -7.49 -4.83 21.48
C ARG A 9 -6.90 -3.85 20.45
N VAL A 10 -7.74 -3.06 19.84
CA VAL A 10 -7.34 -2.00 18.92
C VAL A 10 -7.00 -0.76 19.74
N ILE A 11 -5.78 -0.27 19.63
CA ILE A 11 -5.29 0.87 20.39
C ILE A 11 -5.26 2.12 19.51
N GLU A 12 -5.68 3.24 20.06
CA GLU A 12 -5.54 4.57 19.44
C GLU A 12 -4.11 5.08 19.70
N PRO A 13 -3.25 5.22 18.66
CA PRO A 13 -1.82 5.49 18.86
C PRO A 13 -1.51 6.84 19.54
N ALA A 14 -2.38 7.83 19.35
CA ALA A 14 -2.18 9.17 19.92
C ALA A 14 -2.48 9.25 21.43
N THR A 15 -3.33 8.35 21.94
CA THR A 15 -3.79 8.39 23.34
C THR A 15 -3.41 7.15 24.13
N GLU A 16 -2.92 6.10 23.49
CA GLU A 16 -2.64 4.77 24.03
C GLU A 16 -3.86 4.07 24.65
N LYS A 17 -5.06 4.58 24.37
CA LYS A 17 -6.33 4.01 24.88
C LYS A 17 -6.87 2.95 23.94
N VAL A 18 -7.68 2.05 24.51
CA VAL A 18 -8.44 1.07 23.71
C VAL A 18 -9.52 1.80 22.93
N LEU A 19 -9.47 1.69 21.59
CA LEU A 19 -10.45 2.21 20.67
C LEU A 19 -11.60 1.21 20.45
N ALA A 20 -11.25 -0.08 20.36
CA ALA A 20 -12.21 -1.17 20.19
C ALA A 20 -11.65 -2.50 20.70
N GLU A 21 -12.52 -3.42 21.05
CA GLU A 21 -12.20 -4.82 21.33
C GLU A 21 -12.97 -5.71 20.37
N LEU A 22 -12.26 -6.62 19.70
CA LEU A 22 -12.81 -7.51 18.68
C LEU A 22 -12.51 -8.95 19.03
N LYS A 23 -13.46 -9.85 18.75
CA LYS A 23 -13.21 -11.28 18.81
C LYS A 23 -12.19 -11.65 17.73
N GLU A 24 -11.12 -12.33 18.09
CA GLU A 24 -10.15 -12.86 17.15
C GLU A 24 -10.74 -14.06 16.40
N ALA A 25 -10.66 -14.04 15.06
CA ALA A 25 -11.13 -15.14 14.24
C ALA A 25 -10.21 -16.36 14.36
N SER A 26 -10.81 -17.52 14.35
CA SER A 26 -10.14 -18.82 14.33
C SER A 26 -9.83 -19.31 12.90
N VAL A 27 -9.19 -20.48 12.80
CA VAL A 27 -9.00 -21.18 11.52
C VAL A 27 -10.36 -21.56 10.93
N GLU A 28 -11.30 -22.01 11.75
CA GLU A 28 -12.65 -22.38 11.35
C GLU A 28 -13.43 -21.18 10.82
N ASP A 29 -13.28 -20.00 11.44
CA ASP A 29 -13.91 -18.75 10.96
C ASP A 29 -13.36 -18.37 9.57
N ALA A 30 -12.06 -18.56 9.34
CA ALA A 30 -11.43 -18.34 8.02
C ALA A 30 -11.98 -19.32 6.96
N ASP A 31 -12.08 -20.60 7.30
CA ASP A 31 -12.63 -21.62 6.39
C ASP A 31 -14.10 -21.37 6.07
N GLN A 32 -14.90 -20.97 7.06
CA GLN A 32 -16.28 -20.57 6.85
C GLN A 32 -16.42 -19.34 5.95
N ALA A 33 -15.52 -18.34 6.06
CA ALA A 33 -15.52 -17.19 5.18
C ALA A 33 -15.20 -17.57 3.73
N VAL A 34 -14.23 -18.47 3.53
CA VAL A 34 -13.92 -19.03 2.20
C VAL A 34 -15.11 -19.81 1.65
N ALA A 35 -15.77 -20.64 2.48
CA ALA A 35 -16.95 -21.42 2.07
C ALA A 35 -18.12 -20.51 1.65
N ARG A 36 -18.40 -19.42 2.41
CA ARG A 36 -19.39 -18.39 2.00
C ARG A 36 -19.02 -17.74 0.68
N ALA A 37 -17.75 -17.34 0.51
CA ALA A 37 -17.27 -16.75 -0.73
C ALA A 37 -17.42 -17.70 -1.93
N LYS A 38 -17.09 -18.99 -1.74
CA LYS A 38 -17.24 -20.02 -2.76
C LYS A 38 -18.71 -20.26 -3.13
N ALA A 39 -19.61 -20.27 -2.16
CA ALA A 39 -21.05 -20.45 -2.38
C ALA A 39 -21.65 -19.25 -3.15
N ALA A 40 -21.19 -18.03 -2.88
CA ALA A 40 -21.67 -16.81 -3.56
C ALA A 40 -21.10 -16.66 -4.99
N TYR A 41 -19.97 -17.29 -5.30
CA TYR A 41 -19.24 -17.09 -6.54
C TYR A 41 -20.04 -17.34 -7.82
N PRO A 42 -20.79 -18.47 -7.99
CA PRO A 42 -21.52 -18.72 -9.24
C PRO A 42 -22.55 -17.64 -9.56
N ALA A 43 -23.30 -17.19 -8.56
CA ALA A 43 -24.29 -16.14 -8.73
C ALA A 43 -23.62 -14.77 -9.03
N TRP A 44 -22.53 -14.45 -8.33
CA TRP A 44 -21.78 -13.22 -8.56
C TRP A 44 -21.12 -13.18 -9.94
N LYS A 45 -20.50 -14.28 -10.37
CA LYS A 45 -19.93 -14.43 -11.72
C LYS A 45 -20.97 -14.18 -12.81
N ALA A 46 -22.23 -14.62 -12.60
CA ALA A 46 -23.32 -14.49 -13.55
C ALA A 46 -23.93 -13.09 -13.61
N VAL A 47 -23.61 -12.19 -12.67
CA VAL A 47 -24.08 -10.79 -12.71
C VAL A 47 -23.55 -10.12 -13.98
N THR A 48 -24.44 -9.43 -14.72
CA THR A 48 -24.05 -8.78 -15.97
C THR A 48 -22.97 -7.70 -15.72
N PRO A 49 -22.09 -7.44 -16.69
CA PRO A 49 -21.08 -6.37 -16.57
C PRO A 49 -21.69 -5.03 -16.16
N LYS A 50 -22.82 -4.66 -16.75
CA LYS A 50 -23.55 -3.41 -16.46
C LYS A 50 -24.04 -3.35 -15.00
N ASP A 51 -24.65 -4.43 -14.52
CA ASP A 51 -25.20 -4.46 -13.15
C ASP A 51 -24.09 -4.46 -12.12
N ARG A 52 -22.98 -5.15 -12.41
CA ARG A 52 -21.77 -5.13 -11.58
C ARG A 52 -21.16 -3.72 -11.52
N ALA A 53 -21.06 -3.04 -12.67
CA ALA A 53 -20.61 -1.66 -12.75
C ALA A 53 -21.49 -0.71 -11.92
N ASN A 54 -22.81 -0.86 -12.04
CA ASN A 54 -23.78 -0.05 -11.28
C ASN A 54 -23.67 -0.31 -9.77
N LEU A 55 -23.46 -1.54 -9.35
CA LEU A 55 -23.27 -1.88 -7.94
C LEU A 55 -21.98 -1.23 -7.38
N MET A 56 -20.89 -1.26 -8.13
CA MET A 56 -19.65 -0.62 -7.71
C MET A 56 -19.80 0.90 -7.54
N ARG A 57 -20.57 1.57 -8.43
CA ARG A 57 -20.91 2.99 -8.27
C ARG A 57 -21.76 3.25 -7.03
N ARG A 58 -22.71 2.35 -6.70
CA ARG A 58 -23.48 2.46 -5.45
C ARG A 58 -22.59 2.31 -4.22
N ILE A 59 -21.61 1.41 -4.26
CA ILE A 59 -20.62 1.29 -3.17
C ILE A 59 -19.82 2.58 -3.03
N ALA A 60 -19.31 3.17 -4.12
CA ALA A 60 -18.61 4.46 -4.09
C ALA A 60 -19.47 5.57 -3.47
N THR A 61 -20.74 5.65 -3.87
CA THR A 61 -21.70 6.62 -3.32
C THR A 61 -21.98 6.37 -1.84
N ALA A 62 -22.07 5.12 -1.41
CA ALA A 62 -22.27 4.77 0.00
C ALA A 62 -21.04 5.14 0.84
N ILE A 63 -19.82 4.87 0.34
CA ILE A 63 -18.58 5.31 1.00
C ILE A 63 -18.55 6.83 1.13
N ASP A 64 -18.97 7.57 0.10
CA ASP A 64 -19.00 9.04 0.14
C ASP A 64 -19.96 9.60 1.23
N LYS A 65 -21.08 8.93 1.46
CA LYS A 65 -22.02 9.28 2.56
C LYS A 65 -21.39 9.12 3.94
N HIS A 66 -20.47 8.17 4.10
CA HIS A 66 -19.75 7.90 5.35
C HIS A 66 -18.34 8.52 5.38
N ARG A 67 -18.02 9.45 4.44
CA ARG A 67 -16.69 10.01 4.23
C ARG A 67 -16.01 10.48 5.49
N GLU A 68 -16.67 11.32 6.27
CA GLU A 68 -16.06 11.91 7.47
C GLU A 68 -15.93 10.89 8.61
N GLU A 69 -16.91 10.02 8.78
CA GLU A 69 -16.85 8.93 9.77
C GLU A 69 -15.68 7.98 9.51
N LEU A 70 -15.49 7.59 8.24
CA LEU A 70 -14.37 6.74 7.83
C LEU A 70 -13.03 7.46 8.01
N ALA A 71 -12.94 8.75 7.67
CA ALA A 71 -11.72 9.53 7.84
C ALA A 71 -11.33 9.66 9.32
N GLN A 72 -12.30 9.98 10.21
CA GLN A 72 -12.04 10.03 11.64
C GLN A 72 -11.64 8.67 12.21
N LEU A 73 -12.30 7.60 11.77
CA LEU A 73 -11.96 6.25 12.20
C LEU A 73 -10.55 5.84 11.75
N GLU A 74 -10.16 6.16 10.50
CA GLU A 74 -8.83 5.90 9.96
C GLU A 74 -7.77 6.70 10.72
N ALA A 75 -8.01 8.01 10.95
CA ALA A 75 -7.08 8.87 11.69
C ALA A 75 -6.87 8.37 13.12
N ARG A 76 -7.92 7.99 13.83
CA ARG A 76 -7.84 7.47 15.19
C ARG A 76 -7.19 6.08 15.26
N ASN A 77 -7.50 5.20 14.31
CA ASN A 77 -7.01 3.82 14.33
C ASN A 77 -5.54 3.71 13.90
N VAL A 78 -5.11 4.50 12.90
CA VAL A 78 -3.73 4.47 12.38
C VAL A 78 -2.83 5.50 13.07
N GLY A 79 -3.40 6.63 13.48
CA GLY A 79 -2.65 7.77 14.02
C GLY A 79 -2.24 8.80 12.97
N LYS A 80 -2.71 8.69 11.73
CA LYS A 80 -2.39 9.65 10.66
C LYS A 80 -3.19 10.94 10.78
N PRO A 81 -2.71 12.08 10.23
CA PRO A 81 -3.46 13.33 10.21
C PRO A 81 -4.83 13.18 9.55
N ILE A 82 -5.85 13.84 10.10
CA ILE A 82 -7.23 13.80 9.58
C ILE A 82 -7.32 14.35 8.14
N SER A 83 -6.49 15.30 7.79
CA SER A 83 -6.38 15.81 6.41
C SER A 83 -5.99 14.71 5.43
N ASP A 84 -5.01 13.88 5.79
CA ASP A 84 -4.56 12.75 4.98
C ASP A 84 -5.66 11.67 4.91
N ALA A 85 -6.29 11.34 6.04
CA ALA A 85 -7.37 10.37 6.09
C ALA A 85 -8.56 10.78 5.22
N ARG A 86 -8.95 12.07 5.20
CA ARG A 86 -9.99 12.59 4.28
C ARG A 86 -9.59 12.44 2.82
N GLY A 87 -8.32 12.71 2.48
CA GLY A 87 -7.77 12.50 1.15
C GLY A 87 -7.79 11.03 0.74
N GLU A 88 -7.45 10.13 1.65
CA GLU A 88 -7.47 8.68 1.44
C GLU A 88 -8.89 8.14 1.19
N VAL A 89 -9.88 8.59 1.96
CA VAL A 89 -11.29 8.22 1.69
C VAL A 89 -11.74 8.73 0.32
N GLY A 90 -11.29 9.93 -0.09
CA GLY A 90 -11.49 10.43 -1.44
C GLY A 90 -10.91 9.49 -2.51
N MET A 91 -9.67 9.05 -2.31
CA MET A 91 -9.02 8.06 -3.19
C MET A 91 -9.80 6.73 -3.24
N VAL A 92 -10.31 6.24 -2.12
CA VAL A 92 -11.13 5.01 -2.08
C VAL A 92 -12.37 5.13 -2.96
N ILE A 93 -13.07 6.26 -2.90
CA ILE A 93 -14.22 6.55 -3.77
C ILE A 93 -13.81 6.55 -5.22
N ASP A 94 -12.69 7.21 -5.54
CA ASP A 94 -12.15 7.25 -6.91
C ASP A 94 -11.77 5.86 -7.42
N VAL A 95 -11.19 4.98 -6.58
CA VAL A 95 -10.85 3.60 -6.93
C VAL A 95 -12.10 2.81 -7.30
N PHE A 96 -13.17 2.86 -6.49
CA PHE A 96 -14.42 2.15 -6.81
C PHE A 96 -15.07 2.70 -8.09
N ASN A 97 -15.07 4.02 -8.29
CA ASN A 97 -15.58 4.66 -9.52
C ASN A 97 -14.75 4.27 -10.76
N TYR A 98 -13.42 4.24 -10.64
CA TYR A 98 -12.53 3.85 -11.73
C TYR A 98 -12.79 2.39 -12.16
N TYR A 99 -12.82 1.47 -11.21
CA TYR A 99 -13.08 0.06 -11.52
C TYR A 99 -14.55 -0.25 -11.81
N ALA A 100 -15.50 0.63 -11.49
CA ALA A 100 -16.87 0.52 -11.96
C ALA A 100 -16.97 0.57 -13.51
N GLY A 101 -16.02 1.22 -14.16
CA GLY A 101 -15.92 1.20 -15.63
C GLY A 101 -15.25 -0.06 -16.21
N ALA A 102 -14.68 -0.92 -15.40
CA ALA A 102 -13.89 -2.07 -15.85
C ALA A 102 -14.72 -3.27 -16.36
N PRO A 103 -15.86 -3.66 -15.74
CA PRO A 103 -16.59 -4.87 -16.15
C PRO A 103 -16.97 -4.89 -17.63
N GLU A 104 -17.36 -3.73 -18.18
CA GLU A 104 -17.76 -3.59 -19.59
C GLU A 104 -16.56 -3.50 -20.55
N ARG A 105 -15.35 -3.41 -20.04
CA ARG A 105 -14.08 -3.30 -20.82
C ARG A 105 -13.17 -4.51 -20.64
N LEU A 106 -13.57 -5.52 -19.89
CA LEU A 106 -12.89 -6.81 -19.80
C LEU A 106 -13.17 -7.65 -21.05
N VAL A 107 -12.57 -7.23 -22.18
CA VAL A 107 -12.76 -7.83 -23.48
C VAL A 107 -11.74 -8.92 -23.78
N GLY A 108 -12.15 -9.89 -24.61
CA GLY A 108 -11.26 -10.86 -25.24
C GLY A 108 -10.81 -10.43 -26.63
N LYS A 109 -10.16 -11.36 -27.34
CA LYS A 109 -9.69 -11.18 -28.70
C LYS A 109 -10.36 -12.19 -29.62
N THR A 110 -10.53 -11.83 -30.90
CA THR A 110 -10.84 -12.73 -31.99
C THR A 110 -9.57 -12.86 -32.84
N ILE A 111 -9.04 -14.07 -32.98
CA ILE A 111 -7.76 -14.37 -33.63
C ILE A 111 -8.01 -15.30 -34.81
N PRO A 112 -7.80 -14.88 -36.08
CA PRO A 112 -7.94 -15.74 -37.24
C PRO A 112 -6.79 -16.78 -37.23
N VAL A 113 -7.16 -18.05 -37.41
CA VAL A 113 -6.20 -19.18 -37.46
C VAL A 113 -6.58 -20.12 -38.60
N ALA A 114 -5.64 -20.97 -39.01
CA ALA A 114 -5.93 -21.96 -40.05
C ALA A 114 -7.06 -22.91 -39.63
N GLY A 115 -8.07 -23.04 -40.47
CA GLY A 115 -9.22 -23.94 -40.24
C GLY A 115 -10.26 -23.43 -39.26
N GLY A 116 -10.17 -22.15 -38.81
CA GLY A 116 -11.15 -21.62 -37.90
C GLY A 116 -10.82 -20.26 -37.29
N VAL A 117 -11.40 -20.02 -36.14
CA VAL A 117 -11.21 -18.79 -35.37
C VAL A 117 -11.01 -19.14 -33.89
N ASP A 118 -10.03 -18.50 -33.26
CA ASP A 118 -9.85 -18.51 -31.82
C ASP A 118 -10.48 -17.30 -31.17
N PHE A 119 -11.18 -17.54 -30.07
CA PHE A 119 -11.70 -16.51 -29.17
C PHE A 119 -10.98 -16.61 -27.82
N THR A 120 -10.60 -15.47 -27.27
CA THR A 120 -10.13 -15.45 -25.88
C THR A 120 -11.19 -14.83 -24.97
N PHE A 121 -11.35 -15.40 -23.78
CA PHE A 121 -12.23 -14.90 -22.74
C PHE A 121 -11.42 -14.57 -21.49
N ARG A 122 -11.80 -13.51 -20.79
CA ARG A 122 -11.29 -13.22 -19.45
C ARG A 122 -12.25 -13.76 -18.40
N GLU A 123 -11.84 -14.80 -17.72
CA GLU A 123 -12.62 -15.48 -16.69
C GLU A 123 -12.18 -15.02 -15.31
N PRO A 124 -13.10 -14.74 -14.36
CA PRO A 124 -12.72 -14.50 -12.97
C PRO A 124 -12.08 -15.76 -12.36
N LEU A 125 -11.14 -15.56 -11.44
CA LEU A 125 -10.37 -16.64 -10.81
C LEU A 125 -11.19 -17.47 -9.83
N GLY A 126 -12.17 -16.87 -9.15
CA GLY A 126 -12.95 -17.52 -8.10
C GLY A 126 -12.89 -16.78 -6.77
N VAL A 127 -12.58 -17.50 -5.69
CA VAL A 127 -12.35 -16.88 -4.38
C VAL A 127 -10.94 -16.32 -4.31
N VAL A 128 -10.82 -15.06 -3.93
CA VAL A 128 -9.54 -14.38 -3.74
C VAL A 128 -9.34 -13.95 -2.28
N ALA A 129 -8.19 -14.24 -1.71
CA ALA A 129 -7.79 -13.77 -0.39
C ALA A 129 -6.98 -12.49 -0.49
N LEU A 130 -7.45 -11.44 0.15
CA LEU A 130 -6.82 -10.11 0.17
C LEU A 130 -6.33 -9.82 1.58
N ILE A 131 -5.01 -9.74 1.77
CA ILE A 131 -4.38 -9.53 3.06
C ILE A 131 -3.73 -8.16 3.03
N ILE A 132 -4.20 -7.26 3.90
CA ILE A 132 -3.82 -5.85 3.88
C ILE A 132 -3.05 -5.42 5.12
N PRO A 133 -2.17 -4.41 5.00
CA PRO A 133 -1.33 -3.92 6.08
C PRO A 133 -2.10 -2.97 7.02
N TRP A 134 -1.38 -2.46 8.02
CA TRP A 134 -1.93 -1.58 9.04
C TRP A 134 -1.74 -0.08 8.76
N ASN A 135 -0.86 0.32 7.83
CA ASN A 135 -0.47 1.72 7.62
C ASN A 135 -1.42 2.51 6.70
N PHE A 136 -2.04 1.85 5.72
CA PHE A 136 -3.06 2.40 4.82
C PHE A 136 -4.21 1.40 4.65
N PRO A 137 -4.93 1.05 5.74
CA PRO A 137 -5.88 -0.06 5.73
C PRO A 137 -7.01 0.13 4.71
N LEU A 138 -7.71 1.26 4.73
CA LEU A 138 -8.84 1.49 3.84
C LEU A 138 -8.43 1.71 2.37
N PRO A 139 -7.40 2.52 2.05
CA PRO A 139 -6.92 2.65 0.67
C PRO A 139 -6.50 1.32 0.07
N ILE A 140 -5.63 0.56 0.74
CA ILE A 140 -5.12 -0.70 0.21
C ILE A 140 -6.21 -1.78 0.14
N ALA A 141 -7.21 -1.77 1.05
CA ALA A 141 -8.40 -2.59 0.90
C ALA A 141 -9.10 -2.29 -0.44
N SER A 142 -9.32 -1.02 -0.75
CA SER A 142 -9.99 -0.61 -1.98
C SER A 142 -9.21 -0.99 -3.25
N TRP A 143 -7.86 -0.87 -3.24
CA TRP A 143 -7.00 -1.21 -4.37
C TRP A 143 -7.12 -2.69 -4.77
N LYS A 144 -7.43 -3.54 -3.80
CA LYS A 144 -7.57 -4.98 -3.99
C LYS A 144 -9.02 -5.41 -4.19
N VAL A 145 -9.95 -4.90 -3.38
CA VAL A 145 -11.37 -5.27 -3.40
C VAL A 145 -12.04 -4.81 -4.69
N ALA A 146 -11.82 -3.57 -5.10
CA ALA A 146 -12.51 -3.02 -6.27
C ALA A 146 -12.17 -3.76 -7.57
N PRO A 147 -10.90 -3.99 -7.97
CA PRO A 147 -10.60 -4.77 -9.17
C PRO A 147 -11.04 -6.24 -9.04
N ALA A 148 -10.96 -6.85 -7.84
CA ALA A 148 -11.43 -8.22 -7.63
C ALA A 148 -12.93 -8.35 -7.91
N LEU A 149 -13.75 -7.46 -7.35
CA LEU A 149 -15.19 -7.41 -7.57
C LEU A 149 -15.53 -7.08 -9.03
N ALA A 150 -14.85 -6.10 -9.63
CA ALA A 150 -15.03 -5.72 -11.02
C ALA A 150 -14.81 -6.89 -11.97
N ALA A 151 -13.79 -7.70 -11.72
CA ALA A 151 -13.48 -8.90 -12.49
C ALA A 151 -14.48 -10.06 -12.26
N GLY A 152 -15.31 -10.01 -11.21
CA GLY A 152 -16.31 -11.05 -10.90
C GLY A 152 -15.85 -12.08 -9.90
N ASN A 153 -14.79 -11.82 -9.15
CA ASN A 153 -14.33 -12.66 -8.06
C ASN A 153 -15.11 -12.41 -6.77
N THR A 154 -15.14 -13.40 -5.89
CA THR A 154 -15.55 -13.22 -4.50
C THR A 154 -14.35 -13.08 -3.59
N VAL A 155 -14.49 -12.38 -2.49
CA VAL A 155 -13.39 -11.86 -1.69
C VAL A 155 -13.46 -12.33 -0.23
N VAL A 156 -12.32 -12.77 0.30
CA VAL A 156 -12.06 -12.82 1.74
C VAL A 156 -10.98 -11.79 2.07
N LEU A 157 -11.37 -10.71 2.73
CA LEU A 157 -10.50 -9.60 3.12
C LEU A 157 -10.00 -9.80 4.55
N LYS A 158 -8.68 -9.85 4.73
CA LYS A 158 -8.05 -9.95 6.04
C LYS A 158 -7.24 -8.69 6.35
N PRO A 159 -7.76 -7.75 7.14
CA PRO A 159 -6.99 -6.60 7.62
C PRO A 159 -5.98 -7.01 8.68
N ALA A 160 -4.99 -6.14 8.90
CA ALA A 160 -4.09 -6.25 10.03
C ALA A 160 -4.86 -6.05 11.35
N GLY A 161 -4.48 -6.81 12.39
CA GLY A 161 -5.15 -6.72 13.70
C GLY A 161 -5.00 -5.37 14.40
N LEU A 162 -3.96 -4.59 14.04
CA LEU A 162 -3.74 -3.24 14.58
C LEU A 162 -4.77 -2.23 14.06
N THR A 163 -5.21 -2.38 12.79
CA THR A 163 -6.06 -1.37 12.12
C THR A 163 -7.18 -2.03 11.30
N PRO A 164 -8.06 -2.82 11.91
CA PRO A 164 -9.09 -3.55 11.18
C PRO A 164 -10.38 -2.76 10.97
N LEU A 165 -10.57 -1.62 11.64
CA LEU A 165 -11.89 -1.02 11.83
C LEU A 165 -12.49 -0.51 10.52
N THR A 166 -11.74 0.23 9.71
CA THR A 166 -12.23 0.76 8.43
C THR A 166 -12.47 -0.33 7.38
N ALA A 167 -11.74 -1.45 7.44
CA ALA A 167 -12.03 -2.62 6.59
C ALA A 167 -13.35 -3.32 6.98
N LEU A 168 -13.68 -3.36 8.28
CA LEU A 168 -14.97 -3.86 8.76
C LEU A 168 -16.12 -2.96 8.30
N GLU A 169 -15.95 -1.63 8.41
CA GLU A 169 -16.95 -0.67 7.93
C GLU A 169 -17.12 -0.75 6.40
N LEU A 170 -16.04 -0.91 5.63
CA LEU A 170 -16.13 -1.13 4.18
C LEU A 170 -17.02 -2.35 3.84
N GLY A 171 -16.89 -3.44 4.60
CA GLY A 171 -17.73 -4.62 4.43
C GLY A 171 -19.21 -4.34 4.67
N LYS A 172 -19.54 -3.59 5.73
CA LYS A 172 -20.92 -3.18 6.06
C LYS A 172 -21.49 -2.24 4.99
N ILE A 173 -20.75 -1.21 4.62
CA ILE A 173 -21.15 -0.23 3.59
C ILE A 173 -21.39 -0.92 2.24
N ALA A 174 -20.58 -1.91 1.89
CA ALA A 174 -20.76 -2.66 0.65
C ALA A 174 -22.08 -3.47 0.66
N LEU A 175 -22.44 -4.10 1.79
CA LEU A 175 -23.73 -4.79 1.96
C LEU A 175 -24.91 -3.82 1.90
N GLU A 176 -24.84 -2.68 2.56
CA GLU A 176 -25.87 -1.61 2.52
C GLU A 176 -26.05 -1.08 1.08
N ALA A 177 -24.99 -1.00 0.29
CA ALA A 177 -25.04 -0.62 -1.12
C ALA A 177 -25.69 -1.72 -2.01
N GLY A 178 -25.97 -2.90 -1.45
CA GLY A 178 -26.63 -4.02 -2.12
C GLY A 178 -25.65 -5.05 -2.69
N LEU A 179 -24.40 -5.11 -2.22
CA LEU A 179 -23.50 -6.23 -2.54
C LEU A 179 -24.10 -7.52 -1.94
N PRO A 180 -24.26 -8.61 -2.73
CA PRO A 180 -24.82 -9.84 -2.20
C PRO A 180 -23.98 -10.43 -1.06
N GLU A 181 -24.64 -11.03 -0.08
CA GLU A 181 -23.97 -11.73 1.02
C GLU A 181 -22.98 -12.78 0.50
N GLY A 182 -21.84 -12.91 1.19
CA GLY A 182 -20.78 -13.84 0.82
C GLY A 182 -19.85 -13.35 -0.30
N VAL A 183 -20.19 -12.30 -1.05
CA VAL A 183 -19.31 -11.77 -2.12
C VAL A 183 -18.08 -11.07 -1.53
N LEU A 184 -18.23 -10.32 -0.42
CA LEU A 184 -17.13 -9.74 0.36
C LEU A 184 -17.25 -10.19 1.81
N ASN A 185 -16.23 -10.90 2.31
CA ASN A 185 -16.16 -11.40 3.68
C ASN A 185 -14.95 -10.78 4.36
N VAL A 186 -15.12 -10.14 5.52
CA VAL A 186 -14.00 -9.57 6.30
C VAL A 186 -13.73 -10.48 7.49
N VAL A 187 -12.45 -10.87 7.67
CA VAL A 187 -12.02 -11.77 8.74
C VAL A 187 -10.83 -11.14 9.49
N VAL A 188 -11.01 -10.86 10.78
CA VAL A 188 -9.99 -10.23 11.62
C VAL A 188 -9.36 -11.26 12.53
N GLY A 189 -8.07 -11.55 12.33
CA GLY A 189 -7.33 -12.52 13.13
C GLY A 189 -5.83 -12.46 12.88
N ALA A 190 -5.07 -13.25 13.66
CA ALA A 190 -3.61 -13.28 13.57
C ALA A 190 -3.11 -13.68 12.19
N GLY A 191 -2.03 -13.02 11.73
CA GLY A 191 -1.45 -13.30 10.41
C GLY A 191 -0.99 -14.73 10.24
N ARG A 192 -0.31 -15.28 11.26
CA ARG A 192 0.20 -16.67 11.27
C ARG A 192 -0.88 -17.74 11.40
N VAL A 193 -2.09 -17.39 11.83
CA VAL A 193 -3.21 -18.33 11.99
C VAL A 193 -4.17 -18.16 10.83
N VAL A 194 -4.89 -17.07 10.80
CA VAL A 194 -5.91 -16.78 9.77
C VAL A 194 -5.28 -16.48 8.41
N GLY A 195 -4.19 -15.66 8.39
CA GLY A 195 -3.52 -15.30 7.14
C GLY A 195 -2.95 -16.51 6.42
N GLU A 196 -2.12 -17.33 7.08
CA GLU A 196 -1.55 -18.54 6.48
C GLU A 196 -2.64 -19.56 6.11
N ARG A 197 -3.70 -19.68 6.92
CA ARG A 197 -4.83 -20.57 6.58
C ARG A 197 -5.50 -20.14 5.28
N LEU A 198 -5.76 -18.85 5.06
CA LEU A 198 -6.32 -18.35 3.81
C LEU A 198 -5.41 -18.65 2.60
N VAL A 199 -4.09 -18.50 2.78
CA VAL A 199 -3.13 -18.84 1.71
C VAL A 199 -3.14 -20.31 1.37
N GLN A 200 -3.26 -21.19 2.37
CA GLN A 200 -3.23 -22.65 2.20
C GLN A 200 -4.59 -23.25 1.79
N ASN A 201 -5.71 -22.52 1.99
CA ASN A 201 -7.04 -23.07 1.71
C ASN A 201 -7.19 -23.40 0.21
N PRO A 202 -7.55 -24.66 -0.17
CA PRO A 202 -7.57 -25.11 -1.56
C PRO A 202 -8.61 -24.38 -2.43
N ASP A 203 -9.65 -23.82 -1.83
CA ASP A 203 -10.70 -23.09 -2.56
C ASP A 203 -10.31 -21.62 -2.87
N VAL A 204 -9.20 -21.13 -2.33
CA VAL A 204 -8.64 -19.82 -2.66
C VAL A 204 -7.79 -19.92 -3.92
N ALA A 205 -8.19 -19.26 -4.98
CA ALA A 205 -7.50 -19.28 -6.27
C ALA A 205 -6.34 -18.26 -6.36
N LYS A 206 -6.44 -17.14 -5.63
CA LYS A 206 -5.45 -16.06 -5.63
C LYS A 206 -5.26 -15.49 -4.24
N VAL A 207 -4.01 -15.08 -3.97
CA VAL A 207 -3.64 -14.27 -2.81
C VAL A 207 -3.08 -12.93 -3.28
N ALA A 208 -3.62 -11.83 -2.75
CA ALA A 208 -3.01 -10.51 -2.87
C ALA A 208 -2.59 -10.04 -1.47
N PHE A 209 -1.32 -9.74 -1.31
CA PHE A 209 -0.73 -9.36 -0.03
C PHE A 209 0.00 -8.03 -0.13
N THR A 210 -0.20 -7.18 0.87
CA THR A 210 0.66 -6.01 1.12
C THR A 210 1.17 -6.05 2.55
N GLY A 211 2.49 -5.91 2.72
CA GLY A 211 3.14 -5.94 4.03
C GLY A 211 4.66 -6.07 3.95
N SER A 212 5.30 -6.64 4.98
CA SER A 212 6.75 -6.78 5.01
C SER A 212 7.26 -7.79 3.99
N THR A 213 8.50 -7.58 3.50
CA THR A 213 9.17 -8.48 2.56
C THR A 213 9.35 -9.89 3.13
N GLU A 214 9.62 -10.01 4.43
CA GLU A 214 9.72 -11.31 5.10
C GLU A 214 8.42 -12.11 5.01
N VAL A 215 7.30 -11.50 5.37
CA VAL A 215 5.97 -12.14 5.30
C VAL A 215 5.57 -12.40 3.85
N GLY A 216 5.91 -11.50 2.91
CA GLY A 216 5.66 -11.70 1.49
C GLY A 216 6.36 -12.93 0.92
N ARG A 217 7.63 -13.18 1.30
CA ARG A 217 8.35 -14.41 0.95
C ARG A 217 7.62 -15.65 1.48
N ARG A 218 7.20 -15.61 2.75
CA ARG A 218 6.45 -16.72 3.36
C ARG A 218 5.14 -17.00 2.65
N ILE A 219 4.40 -15.97 2.27
CA ILE A 219 3.16 -16.11 1.49
C ILE A 219 3.44 -16.70 0.10
N GLY A 220 4.47 -16.24 -0.59
CA GLY A 220 4.90 -16.79 -1.87
C GLY A 220 5.25 -18.28 -1.77
N GLU A 221 5.99 -18.68 -0.74
CA GLU A 221 6.34 -20.07 -0.44
C GLU A 221 5.08 -20.93 -0.24
N LEU A 222 4.15 -20.50 0.61
CA LEU A 222 2.93 -21.24 0.89
C LEU A 222 2.01 -21.33 -0.36
N ALA A 223 1.87 -20.24 -1.09
CA ALA A 223 1.03 -20.18 -2.28
C ALA A 223 1.56 -21.08 -3.41
N SER A 224 2.87 -21.24 -3.55
CA SER A 224 3.52 -22.09 -4.57
C SER A 224 3.16 -23.57 -4.41
N GLN A 225 2.87 -24.03 -3.20
CA GLN A 225 2.48 -25.42 -2.93
C GLN A 225 1.18 -25.82 -3.64
N SER A 226 0.32 -24.86 -3.96
CA SER A 226 -0.95 -25.09 -4.69
C SER A 226 -1.00 -24.32 -6.02
N ILE A 227 0.14 -23.78 -6.49
CA ILE A 227 0.27 -23.02 -7.75
C ILE A 227 -0.75 -21.86 -7.81
N LYS A 228 -0.99 -21.19 -6.67
CA LYS A 228 -1.92 -20.05 -6.61
C LYS A 228 -1.33 -18.83 -7.30
N ARG A 229 -2.20 -18.03 -7.86
CA ARG A 229 -1.81 -16.70 -8.32
C ARG A 229 -1.50 -15.80 -7.14
N VAL A 230 -0.40 -15.05 -7.23
CA VAL A 230 0.06 -14.16 -6.15
C VAL A 230 0.35 -12.77 -6.71
N THR A 231 -0.09 -11.74 -6.00
CA THR A 231 0.45 -10.39 -6.11
C THR A 231 0.96 -9.96 -4.75
N LEU A 232 2.17 -9.39 -4.73
CA LEU A 232 2.87 -8.97 -3.52
C LEU A 232 3.26 -7.50 -3.66
N GLU A 233 2.83 -6.67 -2.71
CA GLU A 233 3.29 -5.30 -2.54
C GLU A 233 4.02 -5.22 -1.20
N LEU A 234 5.34 -5.02 -1.24
CA LEU A 234 6.22 -5.22 -0.09
C LEU A 234 6.96 -3.93 0.27
N GLY A 235 7.99 -4.07 1.10
CA GLY A 235 8.76 -2.94 1.60
C GLY A 235 9.51 -2.16 0.54
N GLY A 236 9.98 -0.98 0.93
CA GLY A 236 10.76 -0.08 0.10
C GLY A 236 11.89 0.61 0.86
N LYS A 237 12.87 1.09 0.12
CA LYS A 237 13.92 2.01 0.59
C LYS A 237 14.15 3.06 -0.50
N SER A 238 13.09 3.81 -0.77
CA SER A 238 12.98 4.67 -1.95
C SER A 238 13.98 5.82 -1.91
N ALA A 239 14.56 6.12 -3.09
CA ALA A 239 15.49 7.21 -3.25
C ALA A 239 14.76 8.50 -3.66
N ASN A 240 15.16 9.63 -3.08
CA ASN A 240 14.86 10.97 -3.51
C ASN A 240 16.14 11.59 -4.08
N VAL A 241 16.31 11.60 -5.41
CA VAL A 241 17.55 12.03 -6.08
C VAL A 241 17.44 13.51 -6.41
N VAL A 242 18.31 14.33 -5.82
CA VAL A 242 18.30 15.79 -5.95
C VAL A 242 19.60 16.26 -6.61
N PHE A 243 19.51 16.72 -7.85
CA PHE A 243 20.62 17.33 -8.60
C PHE A 243 20.79 18.80 -8.25
N ALA A 244 22.00 19.34 -8.45
CA ALA A 244 22.34 20.72 -8.10
C ALA A 244 21.58 21.77 -8.94
N ASP A 245 21.12 21.39 -10.13
CA ASP A 245 20.32 22.23 -11.03
C ASP A 245 18.81 22.24 -10.73
N ALA A 246 18.38 21.49 -9.71
CA ALA A 246 16.99 21.46 -9.27
C ALA A 246 16.61 22.76 -8.54
N ASP A 247 15.29 22.99 -8.43
CA ASP A 247 14.76 23.91 -7.42
C ASP A 247 14.96 23.26 -6.03
N LEU A 248 16.11 23.59 -5.41
CA LEU A 248 16.52 22.99 -4.13
C LEU A 248 15.58 23.37 -2.98
N GLU A 249 15.02 24.57 -3.00
CA GLU A 249 14.07 25.06 -2.02
C GLU A 249 12.75 24.25 -2.09
N GLN A 250 12.22 24.07 -3.29
CA GLN A 250 11.02 23.24 -3.49
C GLN A 250 11.27 21.77 -3.15
N ALA A 251 12.40 21.21 -3.57
CA ALA A 251 12.78 19.84 -3.25
C ALA A 251 12.89 19.63 -1.72
N ALA A 252 13.52 20.56 -1.00
CA ALA A 252 13.67 20.52 0.44
C ALA A 252 12.33 20.77 1.18
N ALA A 253 11.49 21.67 0.69
CA ALA A 253 10.19 21.96 1.29
C ALA A 253 9.22 20.78 1.18
N SER A 254 9.28 20.01 0.09
CA SER A 254 8.41 18.85 -0.13
C SER A 254 8.95 17.55 0.50
N ALA A 255 10.24 17.48 0.83
CA ALA A 255 10.88 16.27 1.35
C ALA A 255 10.30 15.79 2.69
N PRO A 256 9.93 16.65 3.67
CA PRO A 256 9.36 16.19 4.94
C PRO A 256 8.11 15.33 4.74
N LEU A 257 7.14 15.76 3.94
CA LEU A 257 5.93 14.96 3.69
C LEU A 257 6.22 13.70 2.89
N ALA A 258 7.22 13.72 2.00
CA ALA A 258 7.64 12.54 1.24
C ALA A 258 8.33 11.46 2.08
N VAL A 259 8.91 11.84 3.23
CA VAL A 259 9.61 10.91 4.14
C VAL A 259 8.82 10.66 5.40
N PHE A 260 8.23 11.70 6.01
CA PHE A 260 7.62 11.67 7.33
C PHE A 260 6.09 11.62 7.30
N GLY A 261 5.46 11.70 6.12
CA GLY A 261 4.03 11.44 5.96
C GLY A 261 3.66 10.11 6.62
N ASN A 262 2.51 10.04 7.29
CA ASN A 262 2.09 8.90 8.11
C ASN A 262 3.19 8.44 9.12
N ALA A 263 3.95 9.38 9.69
CA ALA A 263 5.11 9.15 10.57
C ALA A 263 6.21 8.27 9.93
N GLY A 264 6.41 8.36 8.62
CA GLY A 264 7.35 7.54 7.87
C GLY A 264 6.94 6.06 7.72
N GLN A 265 5.71 5.72 8.10
CA GLN A 265 5.14 4.38 7.99
C GLN A 265 4.51 4.18 6.61
N ASP A 266 5.30 4.42 5.58
CA ASP A 266 4.93 4.33 4.18
C ASP A 266 5.99 3.52 3.41
N CYS A 267 5.56 2.49 2.71
CA CYS A 267 6.43 1.68 1.84
C CYS A 267 7.06 2.53 0.72
N CYS A 268 6.43 3.66 0.37
CA CYS A 268 6.93 4.63 -0.61
C CYS A 268 7.78 5.73 0.00
N ALA A 269 8.00 5.80 1.31
CA ALA A 269 8.77 6.85 1.95
C ALA A 269 10.14 7.07 1.27
N ARG A 270 10.42 8.33 0.82
CA ARG A 270 11.68 8.70 0.17
C ARG A 270 12.79 8.86 1.22
N SER A 271 13.00 7.84 2.02
CA SER A 271 13.86 7.88 3.21
C SER A 271 15.36 7.98 2.92
N ARG A 272 15.80 7.63 1.68
CA ARG A 272 17.17 7.92 1.21
C ARG A 272 17.15 9.16 0.33
N ILE A 273 17.63 10.29 0.86
CA ILE A 273 17.77 11.52 0.08
C ILE A 273 19.19 11.58 -0.46
N LEU A 274 19.34 11.35 -1.76
CA LEU A 274 20.59 11.42 -2.50
C LEU A 274 20.74 12.86 -3.02
N VAL A 275 21.81 13.55 -2.64
CA VAL A 275 22.01 14.96 -3.02
C VAL A 275 23.34 15.12 -3.74
N GLU A 276 23.33 15.78 -4.91
CA GLU A 276 24.58 16.12 -5.63
C GLU A 276 25.52 16.92 -4.72
N ARG A 277 26.77 16.50 -4.62
CA ARG A 277 27.74 16.94 -3.63
C ARG A 277 27.86 18.47 -3.52
N SER A 278 27.78 19.16 -4.67
CA SER A 278 27.83 20.61 -4.74
C SER A 278 26.61 21.33 -4.13
N ALA A 279 25.49 20.63 -3.97
CA ALA A 279 24.23 21.17 -3.47
C ALA A 279 23.95 20.81 -1.99
N VAL A 280 24.75 19.92 -1.37
CA VAL A 280 24.45 19.35 -0.05
C VAL A 280 24.22 20.44 1.00
N ASP A 281 25.12 21.38 1.14
CA ASP A 281 25.06 22.40 2.21
C ASP A 281 23.82 23.30 2.07
N ARG A 282 23.48 23.68 0.82
CA ARG A 282 22.32 24.51 0.53
C ARG A 282 21.03 23.72 0.77
N PHE A 283 20.96 22.50 0.27
CA PHE A 283 19.81 21.62 0.46
C PHE A 283 19.57 21.32 1.95
N MET A 284 20.63 20.97 2.71
CA MET A 284 20.53 20.67 4.14
C MET A 284 19.99 21.83 4.96
N LYS A 285 20.41 23.07 4.65
CA LYS A 285 19.89 24.28 5.32
C LYS A 285 18.38 24.45 5.07
N ALA A 286 17.94 24.30 3.82
CA ALA A 286 16.52 24.40 3.47
C ALA A 286 15.72 23.25 4.08
N LEU A 287 16.24 22.02 4.07
CA LEU A 287 15.60 20.85 4.65
C LEU A 287 15.44 20.97 6.18
N GLU A 288 16.46 21.51 6.88
CA GLU A 288 16.38 21.72 8.33
C GLU A 288 15.22 22.65 8.70
N ILE A 289 15.06 23.75 7.95
CA ILE A 289 13.94 24.70 8.15
C ILE A 289 12.60 23.95 7.99
N SER A 290 12.46 23.19 6.91
CA SER A 290 11.22 22.47 6.60
C SER A 290 10.89 21.37 7.63
N VAL A 291 11.91 20.63 8.08
CA VAL A 291 11.74 19.57 9.10
C VAL A 291 11.38 20.14 10.47
N LYS A 292 12.00 21.27 10.86
CA LYS A 292 11.68 21.96 12.13
C LYS A 292 10.31 22.63 12.12
N ALA A 293 9.80 22.99 10.94
CA ALA A 293 8.46 23.59 10.78
C ALA A 293 7.34 22.55 10.80
N LEU A 294 7.65 21.26 10.58
CA LEU A 294 6.65 20.18 10.52
C LEU A 294 5.88 20.08 11.83
N LYS A 295 4.56 20.14 11.74
CA LYS A 295 3.66 20.09 12.90
C LYS A 295 3.32 18.64 13.26
N VAL A 296 3.95 18.16 14.32
CA VAL A 296 3.67 16.84 14.90
C VAL A 296 2.66 17.01 16.02
N GLY A 297 1.54 16.29 16.00
CA GLY A 297 0.50 16.50 16.99
C GLY A 297 -0.67 15.53 16.92
N ASP A 298 -1.78 15.92 17.57
CA ASP A 298 -3.02 15.17 17.57
C ASP A 298 -3.51 14.92 16.12
N PRO A 299 -3.73 13.66 15.72
CA PRO A 299 -4.24 13.33 14.39
C PRO A 299 -5.55 14.02 14.02
N LEU A 300 -6.39 14.36 14.98
CA LEU A 300 -7.68 15.02 14.74
C LEU A 300 -7.59 16.54 14.62
N ASP A 301 -6.44 17.17 14.90
CA ASP A 301 -6.22 18.58 14.61
C ASP A 301 -5.91 18.77 13.12
N ASP A 302 -6.71 19.57 12.42
CA ASP A 302 -6.55 19.90 10.99
C ASP A 302 -5.17 20.53 10.64
N LYS A 303 -4.44 21.02 11.65
CA LYS A 303 -3.11 21.61 11.48
C LYS A 303 -1.97 20.59 11.63
N THR A 304 -2.28 19.38 12.06
CA THR A 304 -1.28 18.32 12.22
C THR A 304 -0.83 17.82 10.85
N GLU A 305 0.50 17.71 10.65
CA GLU A 305 1.12 17.20 9.42
C GLU A 305 1.77 15.82 9.62
N MET A 306 2.06 15.43 10.87
CA MET A 306 2.57 14.13 11.22
C MET A 306 1.98 13.67 12.57
N GLY A 307 1.44 12.46 12.61
CA GLY A 307 0.94 11.83 13.82
C GLY A 307 1.96 10.94 14.52
N PRO A 308 1.52 10.09 15.48
CA PRO A 308 2.38 9.13 16.17
C PRO A 308 2.71 7.90 15.32
N LEU A 309 3.65 7.08 15.79
CA LEU A 309 3.85 5.71 15.34
C LEU A 309 2.69 4.82 15.81
N ILE A 310 2.49 3.67 15.15
CA ILE A 310 1.34 2.79 15.38
C ILE A 310 1.33 2.13 16.76
N SER A 311 2.49 1.86 17.36
CA SER A 311 2.58 1.12 18.63
C SER A 311 3.88 1.39 19.38
N ALA A 312 3.90 1.06 20.69
CA ALA A 312 5.11 1.13 21.51
C ALA A 312 6.24 0.23 20.97
N ASP A 313 5.91 -1.00 20.56
CA ASP A 313 6.89 -1.94 20.01
C ASP A 313 7.52 -1.39 18.73
N HIS A 314 6.70 -0.78 17.87
CA HIS A 314 7.20 -0.18 16.62
C HIS A 314 8.06 1.05 16.91
N ARG A 315 7.67 1.89 17.89
CA ARG A 315 8.50 3.03 18.34
C ARG A 315 9.87 2.58 18.84
N GLN A 316 9.92 1.48 19.59
CA GLN A 316 11.20 0.92 20.05
C GLN A 316 12.06 0.40 18.90
N LYS A 317 11.45 -0.28 17.91
CA LYS A 317 12.17 -0.74 16.71
C LYS A 317 12.76 0.43 15.92
N VAL A 318 12.02 1.52 15.75
CA VAL A 318 12.52 2.73 15.07
C VAL A 318 13.66 3.38 15.88
N ALA A 319 13.52 3.48 17.20
CA ALA A 319 14.55 4.04 18.07
C ALA A 319 15.87 3.26 18.00
N ALA A 320 15.82 1.94 17.93
CA ALA A 320 17.01 1.07 17.86
C ALA A 320 17.90 1.32 16.64
N TYR A 321 17.36 1.91 15.56
CA TYR A 321 18.19 2.34 14.42
C TYR A 321 19.05 3.57 14.73
N LEU A 322 18.68 4.37 15.73
CA LEU A 322 19.45 5.55 16.14
C LEU A 322 20.53 5.25 17.19
N ASP A 323 20.40 4.10 17.88
CA ASP A 323 21.34 3.66 18.92
C ASP A 323 22.62 3.05 18.31
N ASP A 324 22.60 2.64 17.03
CA ASP A 324 23.73 2.01 16.31
C ASP A 324 24.83 3.04 15.88
N GLY A 325 24.96 4.18 16.58
CA GLY A 325 25.95 5.20 16.27
C GLY A 325 25.61 6.11 15.11
N ALA A 326 24.36 6.10 14.65
CA ALA A 326 23.88 6.97 13.57
C ALA A 326 24.00 8.45 13.97
N ARG A 327 24.69 9.24 13.14
CA ARG A 327 24.89 10.67 13.41
C ARG A 327 23.65 11.48 13.03
N VAL A 328 22.95 11.97 14.05
CA VAL A 328 21.82 12.89 13.87
C VAL A 328 22.34 14.27 13.46
N ALA A 329 21.92 14.75 12.28
CA ALA A 329 22.21 16.10 11.83
C ALA A 329 21.26 17.10 12.50
N PHE A 330 19.95 16.82 12.45
CA PHE A 330 18.92 17.61 13.13
C PHE A 330 17.64 16.79 13.31
N ARG A 331 16.75 17.32 14.16
CA ARG A 331 15.41 16.77 14.43
C ARG A 331 14.37 17.89 14.44
N GLY A 332 13.14 17.54 14.08
CA GLY A 332 11.97 18.35 14.40
C GLY A 332 11.51 18.11 15.85
N SER A 333 10.38 18.70 16.20
CA SER A 333 9.74 18.53 17.51
C SER A 333 8.72 17.38 17.46
N ALA A 334 8.40 16.82 18.64
CA ALA A 334 7.30 15.89 18.84
C ALA A 334 6.67 16.17 20.21
N PRO A 335 5.36 15.89 20.40
CA PRO A 335 4.70 15.99 21.69
C PRO A 335 5.36 15.13 22.76
N SER A 336 5.20 15.52 24.02
CA SER A 336 5.52 14.73 25.20
C SER A 336 4.22 14.20 25.85
N GLY A 337 4.32 13.12 26.64
CA GLY A 337 3.17 12.51 27.29
C GLY A 337 2.63 11.30 26.53
N PRO A 338 1.34 10.94 26.76
CA PRO A 338 0.72 9.79 26.10
C PRO A 338 0.76 9.89 24.59
N GLY A 339 0.90 8.73 23.92
CA GLY A 339 1.05 8.60 22.48
C GLY A 339 2.42 8.08 22.06
N TYR A 340 2.46 7.36 20.95
CA TYR A 340 3.69 6.76 20.45
C TYR A 340 4.50 7.74 19.60
N TRP A 341 4.72 8.95 20.13
CA TRP A 341 5.38 10.05 19.45
C TRP A 341 6.85 9.74 19.14
N PHE A 342 7.31 10.17 17.96
CA PHE A 342 8.70 10.10 17.54
C PHE A 342 9.06 11.34 16.72
N PRO A 343 10.15 12.05 17.04
CA PRO A 343 10.51 13.27 16.29
C PRO A 343 11.02 12.93 14.89
N PRO A 344 10.61 13.68 13.84
CA PRO A 344 11.19 13.52 12.52
C PRO A 344 12.69 13.79 12.58
N THR A 345 13.50 12.85 12.11
CA THR A 345 14.94 12.79 12.33
C THR A 345 15.67 12.66 11.00
N VAL A 346 16.72 13.50 10.81
CA VAL A 346 17.60 13.44 9.64
C VAL A 346 19.00 13.03 10.09
N LEU A 347 19.55 12.01 9.43
CA LEU A 347 20.88 11.48 9.67
C LEU A 347 21.84 11.91 8.57
N SER A 348 23.01 12.45 8.97
CA SER A 348 24.09 12.87 8.06
C SER A 348 25.40 13.04 8.83
N PRO A 349 26.56 12.68 8.25
CA PRO A 349 26.72 11.94 6.99
C PRO A 349 26.33 10.45 7.16
N VAL A 350 25.84 9.84 6.07
CA VAL A 350 25.49 8.42 6.04
C VAL A 350 26.12 7.79 4.79
N SER A 351 26.72 6.62 4.95
CA SER A 351 27.17 5.78 3.84
C SER A 351 26.02 4.94 3.29
N ASN A 352 26.01 4.66 2.00
CA ASN A 352 25.04 3.72 1.43
C ASN A 352 25.19 2.29 2.00
N LEU A 353 26.30 1.97 2.65
CA LEU A 353 26.55 0.68 3.31
C LEU A 353 26.01 0.63 4.75
N ASP A 354 25.66 1.77 5.35
CA ASP A 354 25.16 1.81 6.70
C ASP A 354 23.78 1.13 6.81
N ARG A 355 23.53 0.48 7.91
CA ARG A 355 22.25 -0.21 8.18
C ARG A 355 21.03 0.70 7.95
N VAL A 356 21.13 1.95 8.41
CA VAL A 356 20.05 2.95 8.25
C VAL A 356 19.77 3.34 6.79
N ALA A 357 20.71 3.13 5.87
CA ALA A 357 20.55 3.34 4.44
C ALA A 357 20.02 2.10 3.70
N ARG A 358 20.23 0.91 4.24
CA ARG A 358 19.91 -0.37 3.58
C ARG A 358 18.60 -1.00 4.04
N GLU A 359 18.27 -0.89 5.32
CA GLU A 359 17.06 -1.49 5.89
C GLU A 359 15.87 -0.52 5.87
N GLU A 360 14.67 -1.04 5.72
CA GLU A 360 13.43 -0.30 5.84
C GLU A 360 13.13 -0.01 7.32
N ILE A 361 13.29 1.24 7.75
CA ILE A 361 13.06 1.65 9.16
C ILE A 361 11.56 1.71 9.48
N PHE A 362 10.74 2.11 8.50
CA PHE A 362 9.30 2.29 8.61
C PHE A 362 8.90 3.29 9.71
N GLY A 363 9.65 4.37 9.81
CA GLY A 363 9.51 5.42 10.82
C GLY A 363 10.06 6.75 10.30
N PRO A 364 9.90 7.86 11.04
CA PRO A 364 10.22 9.20 10.56
C PRO A 364 11.73 9.49 10.62
N VAL A 365 12.50 8.73 9.84
CA VAL A 365 13.96 8.83 9.76
C VAL A 365 14.37 8.91 8.29
N ALA A 366 15.05 10.01 7.94
CA ALA A 366 15.67 10.23 6.64
C ALA A 366 17.20 10.13 6.73
N VAL A 367 17.83 9.64 5.67
CA VAL A 367 19.29 9.62 5.53
C VAL A 367 19.73 10.46 4.34
N ILE A 368 20.83 11.20 4.49
CA ILE A 368 21.42 12.03 3.41
C ILE A 368 22.67 11.34 2.89
N ILE A 369 22.71 11.08 1.59
CA ILE A 369 23.82 10.42 0.89
C ILE A 369 24.29 11.32 -0.25
N PRO A 370 25.49 11.90 -0.19
CA PRO A 370 26.04 12.70 -1.28
C PRO A 370 26.45 11.83 -2.48
N PHE A 371 26.23 12.34 -3.70
CA PHE A 371 26.77 11.74 -4.93
C PHE A 371 27.48 12.77 -5.81
N GLY A 372 28.35 12.34 -6.73
CA GLY A 372 29.13 13.20 -7.59
C GLY A 372 28.53 13.46 -8.96
N ASP A 373 27.94 12.44 -9.58
CA ASP A 373 27.39 12.55 -10.93
C ASP A 373 26.14 11.64 -11.14
N GLU A 374 25.58 11.69 -12.35
CA GLU A 374 24.38 10.95 -12.73
C GLU A 374 24.57 9.42 -12.60
N ALA A 375 25.73 8.91 -12.95
CA ALA A 375 26.03 7.48 -12.89
C ALA A 375 26.12 6.97 -11.45
N GLU A 376 26.79 7.73 -10.57
CA GLU A 376 26.88 7.43 -9.14
C GLU A 376 25.50 7.51 -8.47
N ALA A 377 24.67 8.50 -8.82
CA ALA A 377 23.31 8.61 -8.28
C ALA A 377 22.47 7.38 -8.61
N ILE A 378 22.51 6.91 -9.88
CA ILE A 378 21.82 5.71 -10.31
C ILE A 378 22.36 4.47 -9.59
N ALA A 379 23.67 4.33 -9.48
CA ALA A 379 24.31 3.21 -8.81
C ALA A 379 23.91 3.13 -7.33
N ILE A 380 23.99 4.24 -6.58
CA ILE A 380 23.56 4.30 -5.18
C ILE A 380 22.08 4.01 -5.03
N ALA A 381 21.24 4.59 -5.88
CA ALA A 381 19.80 4.40 -5.80
C ALA A 381 19.41 2.93 -6.02
N ASN A 382 20.09 2.24 -6.94
CA ASN A 382 19.83 0.83 -7.29
C ASN A 382 20.49 -0.17 -6.33
N ASP A 383 21.51 0.23 -5.55
CA ASP A 383 22.20 -0.65 -4.61
C ASP A 383 21.35 -0.89 -3.35
N THR A 384 20.26 -1.58 -3.53
CA THR A 384 19.32 -2.04 -2.52
C THR A 384 18.56 -3.25 -3.03
N ILE A 385 18.04 -4.08 -2.12
CA ILE A 385 17.13 -5.19 -2.47
C ILE A 385 15.73 -4.70 -2.89
N TYR A 386 15.42 -3.44 -2.66
CA TYR A 386 14.12 -2.83 -2.92
C TYR A 386 14.08 -2.10 -4.28
N GLY A 387 12.86 -1.82 -4.74
CA GLY A 387 12.61 -1.05 -5.96
C GLY A 387 11.14 -0.64 -6.08
N LEU A 388 10.55 -0.05 -5.00
CA LEU A 388 9.13 0.31 -5.02
C LEU A 388 8.90 1.68 -5.67
N SER A 389 9.50 2.72 -5.10
CA SER A 389 9.20 4.09 -5.49
C SER A 389 10.46 4.97 -5.48
N GLY A 390 10.40 6.15 -6.12
CA GLY A 390 11.48 7.11 -6.15
C GLY A 390 11.05 8.48 -6.65
N SER A 391 11.92 9.48 -6.43
CA SER A 391 11.74 10.83 -6.96
C SER A 391 13.05 11.35 -7.54
N ILE A 392 12.95 12.21 -8.57
CA ILE A 392 14.09 12.84 -9.24
C ILE A 392 13.81 14.34 -9.33
N TRP A 393 14.76 15.15 -8.88
CA TRP A 393 14.69 16.60 -8.92
C TRP A 393 15.82 17.16 -9.79
N THR A 394 15.48 17.77 -10.90
CA THR A 394 16.41 18.38 -11.86
C THR A 394 15.64 19.31 -12.81
N SER A 395 16.25 20.39 -13.25
CA SER A 395 15.72 21.25 -14.32
C SER A 395 16.00 20.68 -15.73
N ASN A 396 16.86 19.67 -15.86
CA ASN A 396 17.24 19.07 -17.13
C ASN A 396 16.34 17.88 -17.48
N ALA A 397 15.40 18.09 -18.41
CA ALA A 397 14.46 17.05 -18.83
C ALA A 397 15.14 15.78 -19.41
N GLY A 398 16.26 15.95 -20.14
CA GLY A 398 17.02 14.81 -20.66
C GLY A 398 17.64 13.96 -19.56
N ARG A 399 18.22 14.61 -18.54
CA ARG A 399 18.73 13.95 -17.32
C ARG A 399 17.60 13.22 -16.61
N ALA A 400 16.49 13.91 -16.37
CA ALA A 400 15.34 13.32 -15.68
C ALA A 400 14.90 11.99 -16.32
N MET A 401 14.83 11.94 -17.65
CA MET A 401 14.43 10.73 -18.39
C MET A 401 15.52 9.64 -18.38
N ARG A 402 16.80 10.00 -18.48
CA ARG A 402 17.89 9.00 -18.39
C ARG A 402 17.95 8.37 -17.02
N VAL A 403 17.89 9.18 -15.96
CA VAL A 403 17.87 8.70 -14.57
C VAL A 403 16.63 7.85 -14.32
N ALA A 404 15.44 8.29 -14.72
CA ALA A 404 14.21 7.52 -14.56
C ALA A 404 14.29 6.14 -15.23
N ARG A 405 14.92 6.03 -16.41
CA ARG A 405 15.16 4.76 -17.09
C ARG A 405 16.25 3.91 -16.44
N GLY A 406 17.22 4.54 -15.79
CA GLY A 406 18.33 3.86 -15.10
C GLY A 406 17.93 3.33 -13.71
N LEU A 407 16.87 3.85 -13.10
CA LEU A 407 16.41 3.40 -11.80
C LEU A 407 15.57 2.11 -11.89
N GLU A 408 15.95 1.11 -11.12
CA GLU A 408 15.23 -0.17 -10.99
C GLU A 408 14.07 -0.04 -9.98
N THR A 409 13.10 0.80 -10.32
CA THR A 409 12.02 1.22 -9.42
C THR A 409 10.69 1.22 -10.18
N GLY A 410 9.65 0.70 -9.54
CA GLY A 410 8.35 0.52 -10.20
C GLY A 410 7.57 1.81 -10.41
N THR A 411 7.76 2.81 -9.54
CA THR A 411 7.06 4.11 -9.62
C THR A 411 8.03 5.26 -9.38
N ILE A 412 8.10 6.20 -10.30
CA ILE A 412 9.01 7.34 -10.23
C ILE A 412 8.25 8.64 -10.49
N SER A 413 8.56 9.67 -9.69
CA SER A 413 8.10 11.05 -9.89
C SER A 413 9.26 11.93 -10.30
N ILE A 414 9.01 12.88 -11.20
CA ILE A 414 9.99 13.91 -11.60
C ILE A 414 9.50 15.26 -11.11
N ASN A 415 10.33 15.98 -10.39
CA ASN A 415 10.05 17.27 -9.75
C ASN A 415 8.76 17.24 -8.90
N SER A 416 8.55 16.09 -8.24
CA SER A 416 7.39 15.80 -7.38
C SER A 416 7.70 14.59 -6.51
N ASN A 417 6.95 14.44 -5.42
CA ASN A 417 6.98 13.24 -4.57
C ASN A 417 5.68 12.43 -4.65
N ASN A 418 4.71 12.86 -5.46
CA ASN A 418 3.44 12.15 -5.62
C ASN A 418 3.55 11.08 -6.72
N SER A 419 3.58 9.82 -6.33
CA SER A 419 3.73 8.67 -7.24
C SER A 419 2.49 7.77 -7.34
N VAL A 420 1.48 7.95 -6.47
CA VAL A 420 0.28 7.12 -6.48
C VAL A 420 -0.88 7.83 -7.17
N ARG A 421 -1.44 7.19 -8.18
CA ARG A 421 -2.65 7.64 -8.89
C ARG A 421 -3.51 6.43 -9.22
N VAL A 422 -4.82 6.57 -9.09
CA VAL A 422 -5.78 5.48 -9.35
C VAL A 422 -5.68 4.92 -10.76
N THR A 423 -5.35 5.78 -11.73
CA THR A 423 -5.34 5.44 -13.17
C THR A 423 -4.01 4.89 -13.68
N THR A 424 -2.98 4.83 -12.85
CA THR A 424 -1.63 4.37 -13.25
C THR A 424 -1.21 3.13 -12.45
N PRO A 425 -0.44 2.20 -13.04
CA PRO A 425 0.00 1.00 -12.34
C PRO A 425 0.92 1.36 -11.18
N PHE A 426 0.72 0.67 -10.05
CA PHE A 426 1.53 0.75 -8.86
C PHE A 426 2.12 -0.62 -8.54
N GLY A 427 3.38 -0.68 -8.14
CA GLY A 427 4.05 -1.91 -7.69
C GLY A 427 5.56 -1.84 -7.84
N GLY A 428 6.25 -2.76 -7.15
CA GLY A 428 7.69 -2.76 -7.01
C GLY A 428 8.44 -3.60 -8.05
N PHE A 429 9.74 -3.31 -8.14
CA PHE A 429 10.78 -4.15 -8.74
C PHE A 429 11.48 -4.93 -7.62
N LYS A 430 12.34 -5.88 -7.97
CA LYS A 430 13.18 -6.65 -7.04
C LYS A 430 12.34 -7.25 -5.89
N GLN A 431 12.77 -7.07 -4.64
CA GLN A 431 12.07 -7.62 -3.48
C GLN A 431 10.99 -6.69 -2.91
N SER A 432 10.64 -5.62 -3.63
CA SER A 432 9.48 -4.80 -3.31
C SER A 432 8.16 -5.38 -3.84
N GLY A 433 8.18 -6.41 -4.65
CA GLY A 433 6.96 -7.13 -4.97
C GLY A 433 6.88 -7.77 -6.34
N VAL A 434 5.72 -8.36 -6.60
CA VAL A 434 5.35 -9.05 -7.86
C VAL A 434 3.92 -8.68 -8.22
N GLY A 435 3.72 -8.31 -9.48
CA GLY A 435 2.42 -7.85 -9.98
C GLY A 435 2.29 -6.33 -9.92
N ARG A 436 1.09 -5.86 -10.21
CA ARG A 436 0.73 -4.43 -10.15
C ARG A 436 -0.65 -4.26 -9.55
N GLU A 437 -0.82 -3.18 -8.82
CA GLU A 437 -2.10 -2.67 -8.32
C GLU A 437 -2.41 -1.34 -9.00
N LEU A 438 -3.64 -0.89 -8.92
CA LEU A 438 -4.14 0.30 -9.62
C LEU A 438 -3.97 0.26 -11.14
N GLY A 439 -4.43 1.31 -11.83
CA GLY A 439 -4.43 1.33 -13.29
C GLY A 439 -5.26 0.21 -13.92
N PRO A 440 -5.22 0.10 -15.25
CA PRO A 440 -5.95 -0.93 -15.98
C PRO A 440 -5.34 -2.33 -15.80
N ASP A 441 -4.02 -2.42 -15.62
CA ASP A 441 -3.27 -3.67 -15.61
C ASP A 441 -3.57 -4.54 -14.37
N ALA A 442 -4.07 -3.95 -13.29
CA ALA A 442 -4.46 -4.70 -12.09
C ALA A 442 -5.51 -5.79 -12.39
N LEU A 443 -6.38 -5.57 -13.37
CA LEU A 443 -7.42 -6.53 -13.76
C LEU A 443 -6.85 -7.84 -14.33
N ASP A 444 -5.67 -7.81 -14.93
CA ASP A 444 -4.97 -8.98 -15.45
C ASP A 444 -4.60 -9.96 -14.35
N TYR A 445 -4.36 -9.45 -13.14
CA TYR A 445 -4.05 -10.26 -11.97
C TYR A 445 -5.29 -10.86 -11.28
N TYR A 446 -6.51 -10.47 -11.69
CA TYR A 446 -7.78 -10.96 -11.16
C TYR A 446 -8.59 -11.76 -12.18
N THR A 447 -8.02 -12.03 -13.35
CA THR A 447 -8.65 -12.81 -14.42
C THR A 447 -7.71 -13.86 -14.99
N GLU A 448 -8.28 -14.90 -15.60
CA GLU A 448 -7.57 -15.91 -16.38
C GLU A 448 -7.99 -15.82 -17.84
N LEU A 449 -7.03 -16.00 -18.74
CA LEU A 449 -7.30 -16.08 -20.17
C LEU A 449 -7.65 -17.51 -20.56
N LYS A 450 -8.85 -17.68 -21.17
CA LYS A 450 -9.28 -18.93 -21.77
C LYS A 450 -9.30 -18.78 -23.29
N ASN A 451 -8.66 -19.70 -23.99
CA ASN A 451 -8.76 -19.79 -25.46
C ASN A 451 -9.82 -20.82 -25.87
N VAL A 452 -10.64 -20.48 -26.86
CA VAL A 452 -11.65 -21.37 -27.43
C VAL A 452 -11.52 -21.34 -28.94
N PHE A 453 -11.15 -22.46 -29.54
CA PHE A 453 -11.11 -22.65 -30.99
C PHE A 453 -12.47 -23.08 -31.52
N LEU A 454 -12.96 -22.34 -32.56
CA LEU A 454 -14.12 -22.71 -33.33
C LEU A 454 -13.68 -23.13 -34.73
N SER A 455 -13.82 -24.44 -35.05
CA SER A 455 -13.56 -24.95 -36.42
C SER A 455 -14.62 -24.42 -37.38
N THR A 456 -14.17 -24.01 -38.56
CA THR A 456 -15.03 -23.61 -39.67
C THR A 456 -14.95 -24.60 -40.85
N SER A 457 -14.26 -25.72 -40.67
CA SER A 457 -14.15 -26.81 -41.64
C SER A 457 -15.12 -27.93 -41.29
#